data_8cf00e2b5740b416b8ac62cd8fa65935
#
_entry.id   8cf00e2b5740b416b8ac62cd8fa65935
#
_cell.length_a   1.000
_cell.length_b   1.000
_cell.length_c   1.000
_cell.angle_alpha   90.00
_cell.angle_beta   90.00
_cell.angle_gamma   90.00
#
_symmetry.space_group_name_H-M   'P 1'
#
loop_
_entity.id
_entity.type
_entity.pdbx_description
1 polymer ?
#
loop_
_entity_poly.entity_id
_entity_poly.type
_entity_poly.pdbx_seq_one_letter_code
_entity_poly.pdbx_strand_id
1 'polypeptide(L)'
;NSIDPFEYAYFANPYESPYNEDGSYRADETRFALGEYNNKRDNQKVIPDSGFNILREMNETSSRTKNTNVFVKAGINYNIWGPLSFNGQASYTFATNRVKDIYGNGTKAALDNRLSVDSQSNKEYASILERNTDNDSYTVRGHFVYDGKIGTDHSINILAGAELRGSKSNSLYSKRYGYDYVTGNTITPLPNDPTGVGYEKLKAYLAAIDASNGDTWSEQRFASFY
;
A
#
# COMPACT_ATOMS: atom_id res chain seq x y z
N ASN A 1 -3.22 8.54 -8.93
CA ASN A 1 -4.44 8.91 -9.63
C ASN A 1 -4.83 7.77 -10.55
N SER A 2 -5.84 6.99 -10.18
CA SER A 2 -6.44 6.02 -11.09
C SER A 2 -7.24 6.78 -12.14
N ILE A 3 -6.99 6.47 -13.40
CA ILE A 3 -7.77 7.00 -14.51
C ILE A 3 -9.07 6.21 -14.54
N ASP A 4 -10.21 6.90 -14.46
CA ASP A 4 -11.50 6.28 -14.63
C ASP A 4 -11.78 6.07 -16.13
N PRO A 5 -11.88 4.82 -16.61
CA PRO A 5 -12.13 4.54 -18.02
C PRO A 5 -13.49 5.08 -18.52
N PHE A 6 -14.49 5.14 -17.65
CA PHE A 6 -15.80 5.67 -18.00
C PHE A 6 -15.77 7.18 -18.16
N GLU A 7 -15.09 7.86 -17.24
CA GLU A 7 -14.86 9.30 -17.36
C GLU A 7 -14.05 9.62 -18.62
N TYR A 8 -13.02 8.82 -18.90
CA TYR A 8 -12.24 8.96 -20.13
C TYR A 8 -13.11 8.79 -21.37
N ALA A 9 -13.92 7.73 -21.45
CA ALA A 9 -14.78 7.44 -22.61
C ALA A 9 -15.81 8.54 -22.88
N TYR A 10 -16.27 9.24 -21.86
CA TYR A 10 -17.21 10.35 -22.02
C TYR A 10 -16.60 11.55 -22.76
N PHE A 11 -15.30 11.77 -22.60
CA PHE A 11 -14.60 12.91 -23.19
C PHE A 11 -13.69 12.53 -24.38
N ALA A 12 -13.48 11.24 -24.62
CA ALA A 12 -12.66 10.77 -25.72
C ALA A 12 -13.29 11.10 -27.08
N ASN A 13 -12.46 11.35 -28.07
CA ASN A 13 -12.93 11.53 -29.43
C ASN A 13 -13.32 10.15 -30.03
N PRO A 14 -14.60 9.91 -30.36
CA PRO A 14 -15.04 8.61 -30.85
C PRO A 14 -14.52 8.24 -32.22
N TYR A 15 -13.90 9.18 -32.94
CA TYR A 15 -13.35 8.98 -34.28
C TYR A 15 -11.85 8.69 -34.27
N GLU A 16 -11.20 8.73 -33.11
CA GLU A 16 -9.78 8.40 -32.99
C GLU A 16 -9.58 6.92 -32.65
N SER A 17 -8.77 6.25 -33.46
CA SER A 17 -8.33 4.89 -33.16
C SER A 17 -7.34 4.89 -32.02
N PRO A 18 -7.48 4.01 -31.02
CA PRO A 18 -6.47 3.85 -29.96
C PRO A 18 -5.21 3.12 -30.45
N TYR A 19 -5.18 2.67 -31.68
CA TYR A 19 -4.06 1.97 -32.31
C TYR A 19 -3.59 2.69 -33.56
N ASN A 20 -2.29 2.62 -33.80
CA ASN A 20 -1.66 2.96 -35.05
C ASN A 20 -1.94 1.88 -36.10
N GLU A 21 -1.60 2.15 -37.36
CA GLU A 21 -1.78 1.21 -38.48
C GLU A 21 -0.98 -0.09 -38.30
N ASP A 22 0.12 -0.04 -37.58
CA ASP A 22 0.98 -1.18 -37.25
C ASP A 22 0.49 -1.99 -36.01
N GLY A 23 -0.63 -1.58 -35.41
CA GLY A 23 -1.20 -2.22 -34.22
C GLY A 23 -0.57 -1.80 -32.89
N SER A 24 0.40 -0.89 -32.90
CA SER A 24 0.95 -0.30 -31.68
C SER A 24 -0.05 0.67 -31.04
N TYR A 25 0.10 0.93 -29.73
CA TYR A 25 -0.72 1.91 -29.03
C TYR A 25 -0.45 3.33 -29.56
N ARG A 26 -1.51 4.03 -29.94
CA ARG A 26 -1.45 5.44 -30.34
C ARG A 26 -1.56 6.34 -29.12
N ALA A 27 -0.67 7.31 -29.01
CA ALA A 27 -0.77 8.31 -27.94
C ALA A 27 -2.01 9.20 -28.14
N ASP A 28 -2.78 9.39 -27.06
CA ASP A 28 -3.88 10.35 -27.04
C ASP A 28 -3.35 11.74 -26.73
N GLU A 29 -3.33 12.60 -27.73
CA GLU A 29 -2.85 13.96 -27.62
C GLU A 29 -3.91 14.94 -27.08
N THR A 30 -5.18 14.54 -27.03
CA THR A 30 -6.28 15.50 -26.84
C THR A 30 -6.55 15.82 -25.39
N ARG A 31 -6.62 14.85 -24.52
CA ARG A 31 -7.07 15.10 -23.15
C ARG A 31 -5.99 15.27 -22.11
N PHE A 32 -4.97 14.42 -22.15
CA PHE A 32 -3.88 14.49 -21.16
C PHE A 32 -2.86 15.56 -21.50
N ALA A 33 -2.71 15.85 -22.80
CA ALA A 33 -2.07 17.07 -23.24
C ALA A 33 -2.76 18.34 -22.75
N LEU A 34 -4.06 18.33 -22.45
CA LEU A 34 -4.74 19.51 -21.92
C LEU A 34 -4.30 19.89 -20.49
N GLY A 35 -4.03 18.95 -19.61
CA GLY A 35 -3.42 19.22 -18.29
C GLY A 35 -1.99 19.75 -18.41
N GLU A 36 -1.21 19.18 -19.32
CA GLU A 36 0.15 19.64 -19.66
C GLU A 36 0.11 20.83 -20.60
N TYR A 37 -0.92 20.97 -21.44
CA TYR A 37 -1.14 22.12 -22.33
C TYR A 37 -1.38 23.43 -21.57
N ASN A 38 -2.00 23.38 -20.40
CA ASN A 38 -2.12 24.55 -19.55
C ASN A 38 -0.76 24.99 -18.96
N ASN A 39 0.21 24.08 -18.84
CA ASN A 39 1.59 24.41 -18.51
C ASN A 39 2.41 24.93 -19.71
N LYS A 40 1.90 24.79 -20.95
CA LYS A 40 2.52 25.40 -22.16
C LYS A 40 2.49 26.91 -22.20
N ARG A 41 1.66 27.56 -21.39
CA ARG A 41 1.68 29.03 -21.27
C ARG A 41 3.04 29.57 -20.81
N ASP A 42 3.86 28.73 -20.20
CA ASP A 42 5.18 29.08 -19.68
C ASP A 42 6.35 28.66 -20.59
N ASN A 43 6.15 28.53 -21.91
CA ASN A 43 7.20 28.16 -22.87
C ASN A 43 7.94 26.84 -22.57
N GLN A 44 7.39 25.98 -21.75
CA GLN A 44 7.97 24.65 -21.54
C GLN A 44 7.67 23.76 -22.74
N LYS A 45 8.71 23.16 -23.30
CA LYS A 45 8.66 22.20 -24.40
C LYS A 45 7.65 21.10 -24.05
N VAL A 46 6.58 21.01 -24.82
CA VAL A 46 5.72 19.83 -24.79
C VAL A 46 6.63 18.63 -24.99
N ILE A 47 6.54 17.68 -24.09
CA ILE A 47 7.05 16.34 -24.37
C ILE A 47 6.07 15.81 -25.43
N PRO A 48 6.48 15.65 -26.68
CA PRO A 48 5.55 15.36 -27.79
C PRO A 48 4.88 14.00 -27.63
N ASP A 49 5.32 13.20 -26.71
CA ASP A 49 4.81 11.86 -26.48
C ASP A 49 4.64 11.67 -24.98
N SER A 50 3.47 12.06 -24.46
CA SER A 50 3.10 11.69 -23.10
C SER A 50 2.86 10.18 -22.99
N GLY A 51 2.87 9.47 -24.14
CA GLY A 51 2.67 8.04 -24.23
C GLY A 51 1.30 7.57 -23.73
N PHE A 52 0.40 8.49 -23.33
CA PHE A 52 -0.87 8.12 -22.77
C PHE A 52 -1.76 7.42 -23.80
N ASN A 53 -2.19 6.23 -23.45
CA ASN A 53 -3.23 5.49 -24.17
C ASN A 53 -4.05 4.72 -23.13
N ILE A 54 -5.36 4.93 -23.12
CA ILE A 54 -6.23 4.33 -22.09
C ILE A 54 -6.17 2.80 -22.09
N LEU A 55 -6.12 2.18 -23.27
CA LEU A 55 -6.07 0.73 -23.37
C LEU A 55 -4.73 0.19 -22.87
N ARG A 56 -3.64 0.90 -23.16
CA ARG A 56 -2.32 0.57 -22.63
C ARG A 56 -2.29 0.69 -21.12
N GLU A 57 -2.81 1.80 -20.56
CA GLU A 57 -2.92 1.97 -19.11
C GLU A 57 -3.70 0.83 -18.48
N MET A 58 -4.84 0.44 -19.05
CA MET A 58 -5.67 -0.65 -18.53
C MET A 58 -5.01 -2.02 -18.62
N ASN A 59 -4.24 -2.27 -19.70
CA ASN A 59 -3.64 -3.57 -19.95
C ASN A 59 -2.29 -3.77 -19.25
N GLU A 60 -1.51 -2.70 -19.12
CA GLU A 60 -0.13 -2.75 -18.63
C GLU A 60 0.02 -2.21 -17.21
N THR A 61 -1.06 -1.74 -16.58
CA THR A 61 -1.06 -1.41 -15.15
C THR A 61 -1.91 -2.40 -14.37
N SER A 62 -1.51 -2.69 -13.16
CA SER A 62 -2.28 -3.57 -12.28
C SER A 62 -2.10 -3.14 -10.84
N SER A 63 -3.20 -3.02 -10.12
CA SER A 63 -3.19 -2.82 -8.66
C SER A 63 -3.97 -3.96 -8.01
N ARG A 64 -3.31 -4.72 -7.15
CA ARG A 64 -3.93 -5.84 -6.45
C ARG A 64 -3.69 -5.72 -4.96
N THR A 65 -4.77 -5.72 -4.21
CA THR A 65 -4.75 -5.77 -2.75
C THR A 65 -5.32 -7.10 -2.27
N LYS A 66 -4.58 -7.77 -1.40
CA LYS A 66 -5.03 -8.98 -0.71
C LYS A 66 -5.01 -8.75 0.79
N ASN A 67 -6.19 -8.83 1.40
CA ASN A 67 -6.37 -8.76 2.84
C ASN A 67 -6.71 -10.15 3.39
N THR A 68 -6.03 -10.53 4.45
CA THR A 68 -6.35 -11.73 5.22
C THR A 68 -6.47 -11.32 6.67
N ASN A 69 -7.55 -11.71 7.32
CA ASN A 69 -7.78 -11.44 8.73
C ASN A 69 -8.24 -12.75 9.40
N VAL A 70 -7.52 -13.13 10.43
CA VAL A 70 -7.83 -14.30 11.25
C VAL A 70 -8.05 -13.83 12.68
N PHE A 71 -9.19 -14.14 13.24
CA PHE A 71 -9.55 -13.83 14.61
C PHE A 71 -9.89 -15.11 15.35
N VAL A 72 -9.21 -15.32 16.46
CA VAL A 72 -9.46 -16.46 17.36
C VAL A 72 -9.78 -15.91 18.74
N LYS A 73 -10.84 -16.43 19.35
CA LYS A 73 -11.28 -16.05 20.68
C LYS A 73 -11.63 -17.30 21.47
N ALA A 74 -11.15 -17.37 22.69
CA ALA A 74 -11.52 -18.40 23.67
C ALA A 74 -11.95 -17.73 24.99
N GLY A 75 -12.88 -18.35 25.68
CA GLY A 75 -13.33 -17.86 26.97
C GLY A 75 -13.71 -18.99 27.89
N ILE A 76 -13.59 -18.76 29.19
CA ILE A 76 -14.00 -19.66 30.25
C ILE A 76 -14.77 -18.89 31.28
N ASN A 77 -15.91 -19.47 31.72
CA ASN A 77 -16.66 -19.03 32.87
C ASN A 77 -16.66 -20.17 33.87
N TYR A 78 -16.21 -19.90 35.09
CA TYR A 78 -16.09 -20.92 36.11
C TYR A 78 -16.64 -20.43 37.42
N ASN A 79 -17.65 -21.16 37.94
CA ASN A 79 -18.18 -20.92 39.28
C ASN A 79 -17.30 -21.60 40.31
N ILE A 80 -16.58 -20.81 41.11
CA ILE A 80 -15.63 -21.33 42.11
C ILE A 80 -16.42 -21.89 43.30
N TRP A 81 -17.24 -21.07 43.90
CA TRP A 81 -18.23 -21.50 44.87
C TRP A 81 -19.35 -20.42 44.97
N GLY A 82 -20.58 -20.85 45.23
CA GLY A 82 -21.73 -19.97 45.52
C GLY A 82 -21.67 -18.59 44.85
N PRO A 83 -21.28 -17.56 45.62
CA PRO A 83 -21.29 -16.18 45.10
C PRO A 83 -20.06 -15.78 44.28
N LEU A 84 -19.01 -16.63 44.19
CA LEU A 84 -17.77 -16.29 43.51
C LEU A 84 -17.64 -17.02 42.18
N SER A 85 -17.48 -16.25 41.12
CA SER A 85 -17.19 -16.77 39.79
C SER A 85 -15.91 -16.12 39.17
N PHE A 86 -15.29 -16.84 38.28
CA PHE A 86 -14.18 -16.35 37.47
C PHE A 86 -14.56 -16.36 35.99
N ASN A 87 -14.28 -15.25 35.31
CA ASN A 87 -14.45 -15.12 33.87
C ASN A 87 -13.11 -14.81 33.23
N GLY A 88 -12.66 -15.69 32.36
CA GLY A 88 -11.44 -15.53 31.58
C GLY A 88 -11.72 -15.45 30.09
N GLN A 89 -10.97 -14.62 29.38
CA GLN A 89 -11.07 -14.50 27.93
C GLN A 89 -9.71 -14.22 27.35
N ALA A 90 -9.40 -14.90 26.25
CA ALA A 90 -8.23 -14.63 25.41
C ALA A 90 -8.68 -14.46 23.97
N SER A 91 -8.09 -13.52 23.28
CA SER A 91 -8.28 -13.33 21.85
C SER A 91 -6.96 -13.02 21.17
N TYR A 92 -6.84 -13.49 19.94
CA TYR A 92 -5.72 -13.21 19.06
C TYR A 92 -6.24 -12.84 17.67
N THR A 93 -5.67 -11.78 17.12
CA THR A 93 -5.97 -11.33 15.75
C THR A 93 -4.66 -11.27 14.98
N PHE A 94 -4.68 -11.89 13.82
CA PHE A 94 -3.63 -11.76 12.80
C PHE A 94 -4.27 -11.17 11.54
N ALA A 95 -3.74 -10.03 11.10
CA ALA A 95 -4.19 -9.38 9.87
C ALA A 95 -3.00 -9.10 8.96
N THR A 96 -3.08 -9.50 7.72
CA THR A 96 -2.09 -9.18 6.70
C THR A 96 -2.74 -8.45 5.54
N ASN A 97 -2.10 -7.37 5.12
CA ASN A 97 -2.45 -6.60 3.93
C ASN A 97 -1.27 -6.64 2.97
N ARG A 98 -1.51 -7.12 1.77
CA ARG A 98 -0.52 -7.19 0.70
C ARG A 98 -1.02 -6.41 -0.50
N VAL A 99 -0.29 -5.35 -0.84
CA VAL A 99 -0.53 -4.52 -2.01
C VAL A 99 0.57 -4.77 -3.01
N LYS A 100 0.18 -4.99 -4.25
CA LYS A 100 1.08 -5.15 -5.38
C LYS A 100 0.59 -4.29 -6.53
N ASP A 101 1.34 -3.25 -6.85
CA ASP A 101 1.09 -2.36 -7.97
C ASP A 101 2.16 -2.54 -9.03
N ILE A 102 1.72 -2.66 -10.26
CA ILE A 102 2.59 -2.83 -11.42
C ILE A 102 2.27 -1.71 -12.39
N TYR A 103 3.30 -1.02 -12.84
CA TYR A 103 3.24 0.05 -13.82
C TYR A 103 4.06 -0.35 -15.03
N GLY A 104 3.38 -0.67 -16.13
CA GLY A 104 3.99 -1.13 -17.36
C GLY A 104 4.82 -0.04 -18.04
N ASN A 105 5.80 -0.45 -18.80
CA ASN A 105 6.66 0.46 -19.55
C ASN A 105 5.85 1.25 -20.59
N GLY A 106 6.04 2.56 -20.66
CA GLY A 106 5.34 3.45 -21.57
C GLY A 106 3.93 3.83 -21.11
N THR A 107 3.53 3.46 -19.90
CA THR A 107 2.29 3.97 -19.31
C THR A 107 2.52 5.32 -18.65
N LYS A 108 1.48 6.16 -18.59
CA LYS A 108 1.54 7.40 -17.82
C LYS A 108 1.78 7.14 -16.34
N ALA A 109 1.22 6.06 -15.82
CA ALA A 109 1.42 5.64 -14.44
C ALA A 109 2.91 5.34 -14.16
N ALA A 110 3.63 4.71 -15.10
CA ALA A 110 5.08 4.50 -14.98
C ALA A 110 5.84 5.84 -15.04
N LEU A 111 5.44 6.73 -15.92
CA LEU A 111 6.01 8.06 -16.07
C LEU A 111 5.86 8.90 -14.80
N ASP A 112 4.68 8.91 -14.20
CA ASP A 112 4.39 9.65 -12.97
C ASP A 112 5.12 9.05 -11.74
N ASN A 113 5.46 7.77 -11.80
CA ASN A 113 6.15 7.04 -10.73
C ASN A 113 7.65 6.85 -10.98
N ARG A 114 8.22 7.53 -11.97
CA ARG A 114 9.65 7.45 -12.30
C ARG A 114 10.55 7.96 -11.18
N LEU A 115 11.82 7.58 -11.24
CA LEU A 115 12.86 8.17 -10.40
C LEU A 115 13.10 9.63 -10.82
N SER A 116 12.90 10.57 -9.92
CA SER A 116 12.94 12.01 -10.21
C SER A 116 14.35 12.63 -10.14
N VAL A 117 15.41 11.84 -10.15
CA VAL A 117 16.79 12.33 -9.92
C VAL A 117 17.40 13.01 -11.14
N ASP A 118 16.91 12.69 -12.33
CA ASP A 118 17.37 13.31 -13.57
C ASP A 118 16.21 13.46 -14.55
N SER A 119 15.79 14.70 -14.78
CA SER A 119 14.71 15.01 -15.72
C SER A 119 15.07 14.73 -17.18
N GLN A 120 16.31 14.43 -17.49
CA GLN A 120 16.75 14.15 -18.85
C GLN A 120 17.01 12.67 -19.14
N SER A 121 17.19 11.83 -18.14
CA SER A 121 17.34 10.38 -18.30
C SER A 121 16.02 9.62 -18.22
N ASN A 122 14.95 10.22 -18.64
CA ASN A 122 13.58 9.79 -18.55
C ASN A 122 13.23 8.59 -19.41
N LYS A 123 14.04 7.55 -19.43
CA LYS A 123 13.52 6.27 -19.88
C LYS A 123 12.50 5.79 -18.87
N GLU A 124 11.31 5.67 -19.34
CA GLU A 124 10.21 5.05 -18.65
C GLU A 124 10.58 3.62 -18.33
N TYR A 125 10.79 3.34 -17.08
CA TYR A 125 10.97 1.98 -16.64
C TYR A 125 9.67 1.50 -16.02
N ALA A 126 9.18 0.37 -16.50
CA ALA A 126 8.19 -0.39 -15.76
C ALA A 126 8.62 -0.52 -14.30
N SER A 127 7.71 -0.43 -13.38
CA SER A 127 8.03 -0.59 -11.96
C SER A 127 7.02 -1.48 -11.28
N ILE A 128 7.49 -2.16 -10.24
CA ILE A 128 6.66 -2.94 -9.33
C ILE A 128 6.81 -2.38 -7.93
N LEU A 129 5.70 -2.11 -7.29
CA LEU A 129 5.61 -1.65 -5.93
C LEU A 129 4.91 -2.72 -5.09
N GLU A 130 5.58 -3.17 -4.05
CA GLU A 130 5.05 -4.14 -3.12
C GLU A 130 5.05 -3.54 -1.71
N ARG A 131 3.89 -3.64 -1.04
CA ARG A 131 3.75 -3.28 0.37
C ARG A 131 3.10 -4.45 1.09
N ASN A 132 3.79 -4.96 2.09
CA ASN A 132 3.30 -6.01 2.96
C ASN A 132 3.19 -5.44 4.37
N THR A 133 2.01 -5.49 4.94
CA THR A 133 1.78 -5.06 6.32
C THR A 133 1.16 -6.22 7.09
N ASP A 134 1.84 -6.64 8.14
CA ASP A 134 1.39 -7.68 9.05
C ASP A 134 1.10 -7.04 10.41
N ASN A 135 -0.07 -7.32 10.94
CA ASN A 135 -0.54 -6.82 12.23
C ASN A 135 -0.96 -7.99 13.10
N ASP A 136 -0.33 -8.10 14.25
CA ASP A 136 -0.67 -9.05 15.29
C ASP A 136 -1.22 -8.32 16.49
N SER A 137 -2.26 -8.84 17.10
CA SER A 137 -2.74 -8.31 18.38
C SER A 137 -3.30 -9.42 19.25
N TYR A 138 -3.11 -9.28 20.54
CA TYR A 138 -3.68 -10.17 21.53
C TYR A 138 -4.31 -9.39 22.68
N THR A 139 -5.32 -9.98 23.24
CA THR A 139 -5.93 -9.51 24.49
C THR A 139 -6.19 -10.72 25.38
N VAL A 140 -5.73 -10.63 26.61
CA VAL A 140 -6.01 -11.62 27.66
C VAL A 140 -6.58 -10.86 28.83
N ARG A 141 -7.76 -11.24 29.28
CA ARG A 141 -8.40 -10.65 30.44
C ARG A 141 -9.00 -11.72 31.33
N GLY A 142 -8.95 -11.45 32.62
CA GLY A 142 -9.59 -12.28 33.62
C GLY A 142 -10.12 -11.44 34.75
N HIS A 143 -11.26 -11.77 35.23
CA HIS A 143 -11.85 -11.11 36.39
C HIS A 143 -12.65 -12.06 37.26
N PHE A 144 -12.65 -11.76 38.55
CA PHE A 144 -13.47 -12.38 39.54
C PHE A 144 -14.73 -11.52 39.79
N VAL A 145 -15.83 -12.16 39.91
CA VAL A 145 -17.10 -11.54 40.31
C VAL A 145 -17.58 -12.23 41.59
N TYR A 146 -17.76 -11.43 42.60
CA TYR A 146 -18.41 -11.88 43.85
C TYR A 146 -19.79 -11.20 43.96
N ASP A 147 -20.83 -12.01 43.98
CA ASP A 147 -22.21 -11.55 44.07
C ASP A 147 -22.85 -12.23 45.27
N GLY A 148 -22.76 -11.58 46.41
CA GLY A 148 -23.14 -12.12 47.70
C GLY A 148 -24.18 -11.27 48.44
N LYS A 149 -24.83 -11.87 49.42
CA LYS A 149 -25.74 -11.20 50.35
C LYS A 149 -25.16 -11.15 51.76
N ILE A 150 -25.31 -10.00 52.41
CA ILE A 150 -24.97 -9.83 53.82
C ILE A 150 -26.28 -9.63 54.56
N GLY A 151 -26.65 -10.61 55.37
CA GLY A 151 -27.96 -10.62 56.03
C GLY A 151 -29.11 -10.78 55.05
N THR A 152 -30.28 -10.22 55.38
CA THR A 152 -31.48 -10.31 54.55
C THR A 152 -31.63 -9.12 53.59
N ASP A 153 -30.99 -7.98 53.88
CA ASP A 153 -31.36 -6.69 53.27
C ASP A 153 -30.22 -6.07 52.45
N HIS A 154 -29.04 -6.64 52.50
CA HIS A 154 -27.88 -6.08 51.79
C HIS A 154 -27.32 -7.06 50.73
N SER A 155 -27.07 -6.56 49.55
CA SER A 155 -26.34 -7.26 48.51
C SER A 155 -25.01 -6.57 48.22
N ILE A 156 -23.96 -7.36 48.00
CA ILE A 156 -22.65 -6.87 47.61
C ILE A 156 -22.27 -7.51 46.28
N ASN A 157 -21.90 -6.66 45.35
CA ASN A 157 -21.27 -7.07 44.09
C ASN A 157 -19.86 -6.49 44.03
N ILE A 158 -18.87 -7.34 43.89
CA ILE A 158 -17.45 -6.96 43.75
C ILE A 158 -16.91 -7.55 42.46
N LEU A 159 -16.26 -6.71 41.69
CA LEU A 159 -15.53 -7.13 40.48
C LEU A 159 -14.06 -6.73 40.63
N ALA A 160 -13.16 -7.69 40.41
CA ALA A 160 -11.74 -7.44 40.41
C ALA A 160 -11.12 -8.19 39.24
N GLY A 161 -10.31 -7.52 38.43
CA GLY A 161 -9.75 -8.12 37.24
C GLY A 161 -8.49 -7.47 36.73
N ALA A 162 -7.92 -8.13 35.73
CA ALA A 162 -6.78 -7.63 35.00
C ALA A 162 -6.94 -7.90 33.50
N GLU A 163 -6.39 -7.03 32.72
CA GLU A 163 -6.33 -7.14 31.26
C GLU A 163 -4.90 -6.86 30.78
N LEU A 164 -4.42 -7.74 29.93
CA LEU A 164 -3.17 -7.57 29.16
C LEU A 164 -3.53 -7.54 27.67
N ARG A 165 -3.04 -6.55 26.98
CA ARG A 165 -3.18 -6.47 25.52
C ARG A 165 -1.86 -6.01 24.90
N GLY A 166 -1.61 -6.51 23.72
CA GLY A 166 -0.46 -6.09 22.94
C GLY A 166 -0.80 -6.09 21.45
N SER A 167 -0.11 -5.24 20.72
CA SER A 167 -0.17 -5.20 19.27
C SER A 167 1.22 -5.01 18.70
N LYS A 168 1.47 -5.67 17.58
CA LYS A 168 2.68 -5.54 16.78
C LYS A 168 2.28 -5.28 15.33
N SER A 169 2.90 -4.30 14.71
CA SER A 169 2.75 -4.00 13.29
C SER A 169 4.11 -4.02 12.62
N ASN A 170 4.20 -4.72 11.51
CA ASN A 170 5.37 -4.76 10.65
C ASN A 170 4.96 -4.41 9.23
N SER A 171 5.63 -3.44 8.60
CA SER A 171 5.35 -3.03 7.24
C SER A 171 6.62 -3.00 6.42
N LEU A 172 6.65 -3.78 5.36
CA LEU A 172 7.69 -3.79 4.35
C LEU A 172 7.19 -3.09 3.10
N TYR A 173 7.97 -2.14 2.62
CA TYR A 173 7.74 -1.42 1.37
C TYR A 173 8.91 -1.65 0.44
N SER A 174 8.65 -2.03 -0.79
CA SER A 174 9.66 -2.23 -1.82
C SER A 174 9.17 -1.73 -3.17
N LYS A 175 9.94 -0.87 -3.80
CA LYS A 175 9.74 -0.44 -5.16
C LYS A 175 10.95 -0.83 -6.00
N ARG A 176 10.70 -1.58 -7.06
CA ARG A 176 11.73 -2.06 -7.97
C ARG A 176 11.40 -1.60 -9.39
N TYR A 177 12.42 -1.29 -10.14
CA TYR A 177 12.31 -0.73 -11.47
C TYR A 177 12.74 -1.73 -12.54
N GLY A 178 12.40 -1.43 -13.81
CA GLY A 178 12.71 -2.29 -14.95
C GLY A 178 12.04 -3.65 -14.86
N TYR A 179 10.82 -3.70 -14.32
CA TYR A 179 10.07 -4.94 -14.16
C TYR A 179 9.65 -5.48 -15.52
N ASP A 180 10.06 -6.71 -15.81
CA ASP A 180 9.62 -7.45 -16.98
C ASP A 180 8.47 -8.40 -16.60
N TYR A 181 7.35 -8.22 -17.25
CA TYR A 181 6.15 -9.01 -17.02
C TYR A 181 6.28 -10.50 -17.38
N VAL A 182 7.13 -10.80 -18.36
CA VAL A 182 7.30 -12.16 -18.87
C VAL A 182 8.21 -12.98 -17.97
N THR A 183 9.32 -12.37 -17.56
CA THR A 183 10.33 -13.07 -16.76
C THR A 183 10.20 -12.84 -15.26
N GLY A 184 9.45 -11.79 -14.85
CA GLY A 184 9.37 -11.37 -13.46
C GLY A 184 10.63 -10.71 -12.91
N ASN A 185 11.63 -10.50 -13.76
CA ASN A 185 12.91 -9.91 -13.39
C ASN A 185 12.78 -8.39 -13.25
N THR A 186 13.70 -7.83 -12.49
CA THR A 186 13.87 -6.38 -12.34
C THR A 186 15.32 -6.00 -12.61
N ILE A 187 15.53 -4.79 -13.10
CA ILE A 187 16.87 -4.24 -13.29
C ILE A 187 17.03 -3.03 -12.36
N THR A 188 18.27 -2.74 -11.98
CA THR A 188 18.62 -1.45 -11.38
C THR A 188 18.82 -0.46 -12.52
N PRO A 189 17.92 0.54 -12.69
CA PRO A 189 18.12 1.51 -13.75
C PRO A 189 19.37 2.34 -13.44
N LEU A 190 20.21 2.46 -14.44
CA LEU A 190 21.40 3.33 -14.38
C LEU A 190 21.15 4.58 -15.23
N PRO A 191 21.81 5.70 -14.93
CA PRO A 191 21.81 6.86 -15.79
C PRO A 191 22.21 6.48 -17.22
N ASN A 192 21.64 7.13 -18.23
CA ASN A 192 21.92 6.82 -19.64
C ASN A 192 23.40 6.98 -20.02
N ASP A 193 24.13 7.83 -19.32
CA ASP A 193 25.56 8.01 -19.46
C ASP A 193 26.23 7.93 -18.08
N PRO A 194 26.58 6.73 -17.62
CA PRO A 194 27.26 6.55 -16.34
C PRO A 194 28.68 7.17 -16.33
N THR A 195 29.25 7.46 -17.49
CA THR A 195 30.60 8.06 -17.61
C THR A 195 30.57 9.58 -17.58
N GLY A 196 29.46 10.20 -18.02
CA GLY A 196 29.26 11.64 -18.02
C GLY A 196 28.58 12.15 -16.75
N VAL A 197 28.03 11.27 -15.92
CA VAL A 197 27.38 11.65 -14.66
C VAL A 197 28.42 11.77 -13.57
N GLY A 198 28.61 12.98 -13.03
CA GLY A 198 29.51 13.19 -11.88
C GLY A 198 29.12 12.31 -10.70
N TYR A 199 30.11 11.96 -9.87
CA TYR A 199 29.95 11.11 -8.69
C TYR A 199 28.76 11.49 -7.80
N GLU A 200 28.49 12.78 -7.62
CA GLU A 200 27.39 13.27 -6.78
C GLU A 200 26.00 12.93 -7.38
N LYS A 201 25.85 12.99 -8.69
CA LYS A 201 24.60 12.57 -9.36
C LYS A 201 24.36 11.09 -9.25
N LEU A 202 25.38 10.27 -9.44
CA LEU A 202 25.30 8.83 -9.28
C LEU A 202 24.92 8.47 -7.84
N LYS A 203 25.55 9.12 -6.86
CA LYS A 203 25.24 8.94 -5.43
C LYS A 203 23.79 9.32 -5.11
N ALA A 204 23.30 10.45 -5.62
CA ALA A 204 21.92 10.88 -5.44
C ALA A 204 20.93 9.87 -6.08
N TYR A 205 21.26 9.33 -7.23
CA TYR A 205 20.48 8.33 -7.93
C TYR A 205 20.37 7.01 -7.13
N LEU A 206 21.50 6.50 -6.64
CA LEU A 206 21.53 5.30 -5.80
C LEU A 206 20.77 5.51 -4.48
N ALA A 207 20.91 6.68 -3.87
CA ALA A 207 20.17 7.04 -2.67
C ALA A 207 18.65 7.10 -2.92
N ALA A 208 18.21 7.57 -4.08
CA ALA A 208 16.78 7.58 -4.44
C ALA A 208 16.22 6.16 -4.65
N ILE A 209 17.02 5.24 -5.18
CA ILE A 209 16.65 3.82 -5.30
C ILE A 209 16.55 3.19 -3.90
N ASP A 210 17.50 3.44 -3.04
CA ASP A 210 17.52 2.91 -1.67
C ASP A 210 16.34 3.44 -0.84
N ALA A 211 16.05 4.74 -0.94
CA ALA A 211 14.89 5.37 -0.31
C ALA A 211 13.53 4.82 -0.79
N SER A 212 13.52 4.08 -1.88
CA SER A 212 12.32 3.41 -2.40
C SER A 212 12.02 2.06 -1.71
N ASN A 213 12.85 1.67 -0.76
CA ASN A 213 12.68 0.45 0.03
C ASN A 213 12.76 0.80 1.51
N GLY A 214 12.00 0.10 2.31
CA GLY A 214 12.04 0.32 3.75
C GLY A 214 11.20 -0.67 4.51
N ASP A 215 11.51 -0.82 5.77
CA ASP A 215 10.72 -1.54 6.75
C ASP A 215 10.42 -0.64 7.95
N THR A 216 9.27 -0.83 8.53
CA THR A 216 8.90 -0.18 9.78
C THR A 216 8.23 -1.20 10.69
N TRP A 217 8.53 -1.12 11.96
CA TRP A 217 7.84 -1.94 12.95
C TRP A 217 7.44 -1.11 14.16
N SER A 218 6.36 -1.48 14.78
CA SER A 218 5.92 -0.90 16.03
C SER A 218 5.35 -1.98 16.94
N GLU A 219 5.57 -1.84 18.23
CA GLU A 219 5.03 -2.74 19.24
C GLU A 219 4.48 -1.91 20.40
N GLN A 220 3.29 -2.29 20.88
CA GLN A 220 2.63 -1.66 22.01
C GLN A 220 2.13 -2.74 22.97
N ARG A 221 2.30 -2.52 24.28
CA ARG A 221 1.81 -3.41 25.31
C ARG A 221 1.16 -2.59 26.41
N PHE A 222 0.03 -3.08 26.88
CA PHE A 222 -0.75 -2.44 27.93
C PHE A 222 -1.15 -3.47 28.99
N ALA A 223 -1.14 -3.05 30.25
CA ALA A 223 -1.69 -3.78 31.36
C ALA A 223 -2.61 -2.86 32.14
N SER A 224 -3.78 -3.35 32.54
CA SER A 224 -4.73 -2.63 33.37
C SER A 224 -5.28 -3.55 34.45
N PHE A 225 -5.62 -2.96 35.59
CA PHE A 225 -6.29 -3.60 36.72
C PHE A 225 -7.55 -2.79 37.02
N TYR A 226 -8.59 -3.47 37.48
CA TYR A 226 -9.89 -2.84 37.77
C TYR A 226 -10.67 -3.65 38.82
#